data_5d9e83af93875a3348ebac600afb6e76
#
_entry.id   5d9e83af93875a3348ebac600afb6e76
#
_cell.length_a   1.000
_cell.length_b   1.000
_cell.length_c   1.000
_cell.angle_alpha   90.00
_cell.angle_beta   90.00
_cell.angle_gamma   90.00
#
_symmetry.space_group_name_H-M   'P 1'
#
loop_
_entity.id
_entity.type
_entity.pdbx_description
1 polymer ?
#
loop_
_entity_poly.entity_id
_entity_poly.type
_entity_poly.pdbx_seq_one_letter_code
_entity_poly.pdbx_strand_id
1 'polypeptide(L)'
;MSQWNSAEWADLCSGAACPICRQGKPDGIVLELATSYLTSSINAPMRGYCCVVLKRHAVELHELSDEEAVAFTRDVQRVSRAIHELTRPVKLNYEIHGNTIPHLHMHLYPRHRGDPFEGRAIDPKLIKVSPYQVNEFANFVAELRARMSAG
;
A
#
# COMPACT_ATOMS: atom_id res chain seq x y z
N MET A 1 -18.08 22.17 -8.41
CA MET A 1 -16.88 22.67 -7.70
C MET A 1 -15.91 21.50 -7.55
N SER A 2 -14.61 21.69 -7.75
CA SER A 2 -13.63 20.59 -7.63
C SER A 2 -13.52 20.15 -6.16
N GLN A 3 -13.50 18.82 -5.93
CA GLN A 3 -13.26 18.24 -4.62
C GLN A 3 -11.98 18.80 -3.96
N TRP A 4 -10.93 19.04 -4.76
CA TRP A 4 -9.64 19.52 -4.27
C TRP A 4 -9.62 20.99 -3.86
N ASN A 5 -10.68 21.74 -4.11
CA ASN A 5 -10.86 23.12 -3.66
C ASN A 5 -11.78 23.24 -2.43
N SER A 6 -12.16 22.14 -1.82
CA SER A 6 -13.05 22.13 -0.64
C SER A 6 -12.27 22.30 0.66
N ALA A 7 -12.93 22.83 1.69
CA ALA A 7 -12.40 22.86 3.05
C ALA A 7 -12.14 21.43 3.57
N GLU A 8 -13.00 20.49 3.19
CA GLU A 8 -12.84 19.08 3.53
C GLU A 8 -11.53 18.49 2.98
N TRP A 9 -11.15 18.83 1.75
CA TRP A 9 -9.86 18.42 1.20
C TRP A 9 -8.67 19.01 1.97
N ALA A 10 -8.77 20.30 2.34
CA ALA A 10 -7.75 20.96 3.14
C ALA A 10 -7.58 20.28 4.52
N ASP A 11 -8.69 19.89 5.15
CA ASP A 11 -8.68 19.16 6.44
C ASP A 11 -8.09 17.73 6.28
N LEU A 12 -8.32 17.09 5.16
CA LEU A 12 -7.67 15.81 4.85
C LEU A 12 -6.16 15.99 4.68
N CYS A 13 -5.73 16.99 3.92
CA CYS A 13 -4.31 17.29 3.67
C CYS A 13 -3.57 17.71 4.95
N SER A 14 -4.22 18.45 5.84
CA SER A 14 -3.63 18.84 7.12
C SER A 14 -3.54 17.68 8.14
N GLY A 15 -4.20 16.55 7.86
CA GLY A 15 -4.32 15.43 8.78
C GLY A 15 -5.51 15.52 9.73
N ALA A 16 -6.15 16.69 9.88
CA ALA A 16 -7.26 16.90 10.82
C ALA A 16 -8.46 15.98 10.54
N ALA A 17 -8.78 15.76 9.25
CA ALA A 17 -9.83 14.84 8.83
C ALA A 17 -9.30 13.51 8.31
N CYS A 18 -7.99 13.29 8.27
CA CYS A 18 -7.40 12.05 7.75
C CYS A 18 -7.88 10.83 8.56
N PRO A 19 -8.52 9.84 7.91
CA PRO A 19 -9.06 8.69 8.62
C PRO A 19 -7.97 7.83 9.26
N ILE A 20 -6.79 7.73 8.66
CA ILE A 20 -5.65 6.98 9.18
C ILE A 20 -5.14 7.65 10.46
N CYS A 21 -5.01 9.00 10.46
CA CYS A 21 -4.55 9.75 11.63
C CYS A 21 -5.56 9.71 12.78
N ARG A 22 -6.87 9.85 12.47
CA ARG A 22 -7.93 9.77 13.47
C ARG A 22 -8.03 8.40 14.13
N GLN A 23 -7.82 7.35 13.38
CA GLN A 23 -7.80 5.98 13.87
C GLN A 23 -6.46 5.63 14.55
N GLY A 24 -5.40 6.40 14.29
CA GLY A 24 -4.03 6.16 14.75
C GLY A 24 -3.26 5.12 13.94
N LYS A 25 -3.91 4.42 13.03
CA LYS A 25 -3.33 3.39 12.16
C LYS A 25 -4.25 3.09 10.98
N PRO A 26 -3.74 2.56 9.85
CA PRO A 26 -4.58 2.11 8.74
C PRO A 26 -5.30 0.79 9.07
N ASP A 27 -6.30 0.46 8.25
CA ASP A 27 -6.93 -0.86 8.27
C ASP A 27 -6.04 -1.92 7.59
N GLY A 28 -6.31 -3.19 7.86
CA GLY A 28 -5.67 -4.31 7.18
C GLY A 28 -4.18 -4.49 7.47
N ILE A 29 -3.72 -4.09 8.66
CA ILE A 29 -2.30 -4.23 9.03
C ILE A 29 -1.88 -5.70 9.03
N VAL A 30 -0.87 -5.99 8.21
CA VAL A 30 -0.15 -7.27 8.20
C VAL A 30 1.02 -7.22 9.18
N LEU A 31 1.79 -6.12 9.16
CA LEU A 31 2.96 -5.94 10.01
C LEU A 31 3.23 -4.45 10.22
N GLU A 32 3.69 -4.11 11.42
CA GLU A 32 4.25 -2.80 11.71
C GLU A 32 5.75 -2.81 11.37
N LEU A 33 6.20 -1.80 10.62
CA LEU A 33 7.58 -1.61 10.21
C LEU A 33 8.22 -0.43 10.98
N ALA A 34 9.45 -0.10 10.66
CA ALA A 34 10.15 0.99 11.34
C ALA A 34 9.44 2.34 11.18
N THR A 35 9.12 2.73 9.96
CA THR A 35 8.50 4.04 9.64
C THR A 35 7.11 3.93 9.06
N SER A 36 6.64 2.73 8.79
CA SER A 36 5.39 2.49 8.07
C SER A 36 4.62 1.27 8.61
N TYR A 37 3.42 1.09 8.06
CA TYR A 37 2.63 -0.12 8.22
C TYR A 37 2.55 -0.86 6.89
N LEU A 38 2.80 -2.15 6.91
CA LEU A 38 2.48 -3.05 5.80
C LEU A 38 1.02 -3.46 5.92
N THR A 39 0.23 -3.16 4.91
CA THR A 39 -1.19 -3.52 4.85
C THR A 39 -1.51 -4.38 3.63
N SER A 40 -2.55 -5.17 3.73
CA SER A 40 -3.16 -5.91 2.62
C SER A 40 -4.64 -6.15 2.90
N SER A 41 -5.39 -6.66 1.93
CA SER A 41 -6.82 -6.91 2.05
C SER A 41 -7.22 -8.15 1.26
N ILE A 42 -8.21 -8.90 1.78
CA ILE A 42 -8.83 -9.99 1.04
C ILE A 42 -9.50 -9.49 -0.25
N ASN A 43 -9.99 -8.25 -0.24
CA ASN A 43 -10.59 -7.57 -1.39
C ASN A 43 -9.56 -6.78 -2.22
N ALA A 44 -8.30 -7.18 -2.15
CA ALA A 44 -7.24 -6.59 -2.95
C ALA A 44 -7.54 -6.69 -4.46
N PRO A 45 -7.01 -5.76 -5.27
CA PRO A 45 -7.23 -5.82 -6.72
C PRO A 45 -6.56 -7.01 -7.39
N MET A 46 -5.55 -7.62 -6.75
CA MET A 46 -4.88 -8.83 -7.23
C MET A 46 -4.15 -9.56 -6.10
N ARG A 47 -3.82 -10.83 -6.36
CA ARG A 47 -3.02 -11.63 -5.41
C ARG A 47 -1.66 -10.99 -5.16
N GLY A 48 -1.26 -10.97 -3.90
CA GLY A 48 0.03 -10.42 -3.47
C GLY A 48 0.08 -8.90 -3.38
N TYR A 49 -1.03 -8.19 -3.69
CA TYR A 49 -1.11 -6.76 -3.48
C TYR A 49 -0.88 -6.41 -2.01
N CYS A 50 -0.05 -5.41 -1.80
CA CYS A 50 0.19 -4.80 -0.50
C CYS A 50 0.27 -3.28 -0.63
N CYS A 51 0.13 -2.60 0.50
CA CYS A 51 0.36 -1.17 0.59
C CYS A 51 1.27 -0.88 1.77
N VAL A 52 2.24 0.01 1.58
CA VAL A 52 3.13 0.52 2.62
C VAL A 52 2.67 1.93 2.97
N VAL A 53 2.16 2.11 4.17
CA VAL A 53 1.54 3.35 4.66
C VAL A 53 2.47 4.00 5.66
N LEU A 54 2.89 5.24 5.42
CA LEU A 54 3.74 5.99 6.34
C LEU A 54 3.03 6.16 7.70
N LYS A 55 3.76 6.07 8.82
CA LYS A 55 3.16 6.20 10.16
C LYS A 55 2.72 7.63 10.46
N ARG A 56 3.61 8.61 10.26
CA ARG A 56 3.23 10.01 10.43
C ARG A 56 2.45 10.53 9.24
N HIS A 57 1.67 11.57 9.46
CA HIS A 57 1.02 12.25 8.36
C HIS A 57 2.03 13.01 7.50
N ALA A 58 2.01 12.74 6.23
CA ALA A 58 2.59 13.51 5.14
C ALA A 58 1.74 13.23 3.92
N VAL A 59 1.61 14.18 3.03
CA VAL A 59 0.86 14.02 1.76
C VAL A 59 1.81 13.60 0.66
N GLU A 60 2.95 14.25 0.57
CA GLU A 60 3.90 14.12 -0.53
C GLU A 60 5.28 13.63 -0.08
N LEU A 61 6.00 12.97 -1.00
CA LEU A 61 7.38 12.50 -0.74
C LEU A 61 8.34 13.63 -0.36
N HIS A 62 8.18 14.82 -0.94
CA HIS A 62 9.08 15.95 -0.67
C HIS A 62 8.88 16.59 0.71
N GLU A 63 7.84 16.18 1.45
CA GLU A 63 7.62 16.58 2.84
C GLU A 63 8.43 15.75 3.83
N LEU A 64 9.07 14.68 3.37
CA LEU A 64 9.93 13.85 4.19
C LEU A 64 11.34 14.47 4.30
N SER A 65 11.98 14.32 5.45
CA SER A 65 13.44 14.53 5.53
C SER A 65 14.16 13.44 4.71
N ASP A 66 15.44 13.67 4.41
CA ASP A 66 16.26 12.68 3.71
C ASP A 66 16.32 11.35 4.47
N GLU A 67 16.44 11.41 5.80
CA GLU A 67 16.46 10.22 6.66
C GLU A 67 15.12 9.46 6.63
N GLU A 68 14.00 10.19 6.69
CA GLU A 68 12.66 9.61 6.60
C GLU A 68 12.42 8.98 5.22
N ALA A 69 12.83 9.66 4.15
CA ALA A 69 12.68 9.15 2.78
C ALA A 69 13.49 7.86 2.58
N VAL A 70 14.72 7.81 3.10
CA VAL A 70 15.55 6.60 3.08
C VAL A 70 14.91 5.48 3.90
N ALA A 71 14.42 5.78 5.11
CA ALA A 71 13.80 4.78 5.97
C ALA A 71 12.51 4.22 5.36
N PHE A 72 11.65 5.08 4.82
CA PHE A 72 10.43 4.67 4.10
C PHE A 72 10.76 3.80 2.87
N THR A 73 11.76 4.20 2.09
CA THR A 73 12.21 3.42 0.93
C THR A 73 12.75 2.05 1.33
N ARG A 74 13.45 1.95 2.45
CA ARG A 74 13.92 0.65 3.01
C ARG A 74 12.76 -0.25 3.40
N ASP A 75 11.72 0.29 4.04
CA ASP A 75 10.51 -0.47 4.35
C ASP A 75 9.87 -1.01 3.05
N VAL A 76 9.74 -0.16 2.02
CA VAL A 76 9.23 -0.56 0.69
C VAL A 76 10.10 -1.66 0.06
N GLN A 77 11.42 -1.54 0.09
CA GLN A 77 12.33 -2.56 -0.45
C GLN A 77 12.17 -3.91 0.25
N ARG A 78 12.07 -3.93 1.58
CA ARG A 78 11.88 -5.16 2.35
C ARG A 78 10.58 -5.86 1.97
N VAL A 79 9.49 -5.09 1.93
CA VAL A 79 8.17 -5.59 1.51
C VAL A 79 8.23 -6.12 0.07
N SER A 80 8.86 -5.39 -0.84
CA SER A 80 8.98 -5.77 -2.25
C SER A 80 9.71 -7.10 -2.43
N ARG A 81 10.79 -7.33 -1.69
CA ARG A 81 11.53 -8.61 -1.73
C ARG A 81 10.63 -9.76 -1.26
N ALA A 82 9.94 -9.59 -0.14
CA ALA A 82 9.05 -10.61 0.39
C ALA A 82 7.91 -10.95 -0.58
N ILE A 83 7.26 -9.95 -1.17
CA ILE A 83 6.22 -10.13 -2.19
C ILE A 83 6.79 -10.83 -3.42
N HIS A 84 7.96 -10.40 -3.91
CA HIS A 84 8.60 -10.99 -5.08
C HIS A 84 8.93 -12.48 -4.87
N GLU A 85 9.44 -12.83 -3.70
CA GLU A 85 9.74 -14.22 -3.37
C GLU A 85 8.50 -15.11 -3.26
N LEU A 86 7.41 -14.56 -2.69
CA LEU A 86 6.16 -15.29 -2.50
C LEU A 86 5.36 -15.45 -3.79
N THR A 87 5.32 -14.41 -4.63
CA THR A 87 4.40 -14.37 -5.77
C THR A 87 5.08 -14.56 -7.12
N ARG A 88 6.43 -14.43 -7.16
CA ARG A 88 7.27 -14.56 -8.38
C ARG A 88 6.70 -13.80 -9.59
N PRO A 89 6.44 -12.50 -9.46
CA PRO A 89 5.87 -11.70 -10.51
C PRO A 89 6.92 -11.42 -11.60
N VAL A 90 6.45 -11.09 -12.81
CA VAL A 90 7.34 -10.58 -13.87
C VAL A 90 7.78 -9.14 -13.59
N LYS A 91 6.98 -8.40 -12.82
CA LYS A 91 7.22 -7.01 -12.46
C LYS A 91 6.44 -6.66 -11.18
N LEU A 92 6.97 -5.75 -10.36
CA LEU A 92 6.21 -5.01 -9.36
C LEU A 92 5.93 -3.60 -9.89
N ASN A 93 4.66 -3.17 -9.86
CA ASN A 93 4.34 -1.76 -10.02
C ASN A 93 4.29 -1.10 -8.65
N TYR A 94 4.87 0.08 -8.57
CA TYR A 94 4.92 0.93 -7.38
C TYR A 94 4.15 2.19 -7.71
N GLU A 95 3.10 2.48 -6.94
CA GLU A 95 2.21 3.59 -7.25
C GLU A 95 1.92 4.41 -5.99
N ILE A 96 2.11 5.72 -6.08
CA ILE A 96 1.73 6.68 -5.06
C ILE A 96 0.65 7.58 -5.68
N HIS A 97 -0.51 7.65 -5.03
CA HIS A 97 -1.64 8.43 -5.50
C HIS A 97 -2.07 9.48 -4.46
N GLY A 98 -2.84 9.09 -3.45
CA GLY A 98 -3.33 10.03 -2.43
C GLY A 98 -4.55 10.87 -2.86
N ASN A 99 -5.15 10.58 -4.02
CA ASN A 99 -6.25 11.39 -4.59
C ASN A 99 -7.55 11.36 -3.78
N THR A 100 -7.71 10.40 -2.89
CA THR A 100 -8.89 10.26 -2.02
C THR A 100 -8.51 10.42 -0.55
N ILE A 101 -7.42 9.82 -0.13
CA ILE A 101 -6.84 9.93 1.20
C ILE A 101 -5.42 10.47 1.02
N PRO A 102 -5.18 11.78 1.18
CA PRO A 102 -3.88 12.40 1.04
C PRO A 102 -3.01 12.13 2.29
N HIS A 103 -2.62 10.87 2.43
CA HIS A 103 -1.70 10.36 3.44
C HIS A 103 -0.71 9.46 2.71
N LEU A 104 0.57 9.73 2.79
CA LEU A 104 1.59 9.08 1.99
C LEU A 104 1.56 7.56 2.17
N HIS A 105 1.30 6.87 1.08
CA HIS A 105 1.30 5.42 1.00
C HIS A 105 1.72 4.97 -0.40
N MET A 106 2.34 3.80 -0.48
CA MET A 106 2.78 3.22 -1.74
C MET A 106 2.10 1.87 -1.96
N HIS A 107 1.37 1.78 -3.05
CA HIS A 107 0.79 0.54 -3.54
C HIS A 107 1.84 -0.33 -4.24
N LEU A 108 1.84 -1.62 -3.95
CA LEU A 108 2.72 -2.62 -4.54
C LEU A 108 1.85 -3.66 -5.26
N TYR A 109 1.92 -3.68 -6.60
CA TYR A 109 1.13 -4.58 -7.42
C TYR A 109 2.03 -5.61 -8.09
N PRO A 110 2.00 -6.90 -7.69
CA PRO A 110 2.67 -7.97 -8.40
C PRO A 110 1.99 -8.20 -9.74
N ARG A 111 2.75 -8.09 -10.83
CA ARG A 111 2.24 -8.22 -12.19
C ARG A 111 2.64 -9.57 -12.76
N HIS A 112 1.70 -10.26 -13.37
CA HIS A 112 1.89 -11.59 -13.93
C HIS A 112 1.53 -11.61 -15.41
N ARG A 113 2.11 -12.56 -16.17
CA ARG A 113 1.72 -12.77 -17.57
C ARG A 113 0.25 -13.13 -17.64
N GLY A 114 -0.45 -12.49 -18.57
CA GLY A 114 -1.88 -12.71 -18.76
C GLY A 114 -2.78 -12.04 -17.72
N ASP A 115 -2.24 -11.15 -16.86
CA ASP A 115 -3.14 -10.35 -16.00
C ASP A 115 -3.98 -9.38 -16.87
N PRO A 116 -5.18 -8.99 -16.39
CA PRO A 116 -6.11 -8.18 -17.22
C PRO A 116 -5.54 -6.81 -17.65
N PHE A 117 -4.43 -6.38 -17.05
CA PHE A 117 -3.79 -5.09 -17.31
C PHE A 117 -2.38 -5.24 -17.89
N GLU A 118 -2.06 -6.38 -18.52
CA GLU A 118 -0.75 -6.58 -19.11
C GLU A 118 -0.39 -5.44 -20.08
N GLY A 119 0.81 -4.85 -19.92
CA GLY A 119 1.28 -3.71 -20.71
C GLY A 119 0.77 -2.33 -20.29
N ARG A 120 -0.05 -2.23 -19.23
CA ARG A 120 -0.60 -0.95 -18.71
C ARG A 120 -0.68 -0.93 -17.19
N ALA A 121 -0.93 0.26 -16.63
CA ALA A 121 -1.22 0.41 -15.20
C ALA A 121 -2.53 -0.31 -14.83
N ILE A 122 -2.62 -0.70 -13.55
CA ILE A 122 -3.84 -1.28 -12.99
C ILE A 122 -4.88 -0.19 -12.80
N ASP A 123 -6.13 -0.52 -13.14
CA ASP A 123 -7.30 0.24 -12.68
C ASP A 123 -8.08 -0.62 -11.66
N PRO A 124 -7.88 -0.37 -10.34
CA PRO A 124 -8.56 -1.14 -9.30
C PRO A 124 -10.08 -1.06 -9.37
N LYS A 125 -10.64 -0.01 -9.97
CA LYS A 125 -12.09 0.18 -10.12
C LYS A 125 -12.73 -0.84 -11.07
N LEU A 126 -11.95 -1.43 -11.95
CA LEU A 126 -12.41 -2.47 -12.88
C LEU A 126 -12.41 -3.87 -12.25
N ILE A 127 -11.80 -4.04 -11.07
CA ILE A 127 -11.73 -5.32 -10.36
C ILE A 127 -12.95 -5.43 -9.44
N LYS A 128 -13.80 -6.41 -9.70
CA LYS A 128 -15.08 -6.60 -9.01
C LYS A 128 -15.11 -7.82 -8.08
N VAL A 129 -14.12 -8.67 -8.17
CA VAL A 129 -14.08 -9.95 -7.45
C VAL A 129 -12.80 -10.05 -6.65
N SER A 130 -12.92 -10.49 -5.39
CA SER A 130 -11.74 -10.78 -4.57
C SER A 130 -10.86 -11.84 -5.25
N PRO A 131 -9.53 -11.66 -5.30
CA PRO A 131 -8.62 -12.64 -5.85
C PRO A 131 -8.38 -13.82 -4.91
N TYR A 132 -8.90 -13.77 -3.68
CA TYR A 132 -8.66 -14.75 -2.63
C TYR A 132 -9.94 -15.42 -2.13
N GLN A 133 -9.83 -16.70 -1.78
CA GLN A 133 -10.67 -17.30 -0.77
C GLN A 133 -10.16 -16.92 0.63
N VAL A 134 -11.01 -17.05 1.67
CA VAL A 134 -10.66 -16.60 3.04
C VAL A 134 -9.39 -17.26 3.57
N ASN A 135 -9.28 -18.59 3.40
CA ASN A 135 -8.10 -19.35 3.85
C ASN A 135 -6.85 -19.04 3.03
N GLU A 136 -6.97 -18.75 1.73
CA GLU A 136 -5.84 -18.37 0.88
C GLU A 136 -5.26 -17.02 1.29
N PHE A 137 -6.11 -16.05 1.63
CA PHE A 137 -5.65 -14.76 2.12
C PHE A 137 -4.95 -14.91 3.48
N ALA A 138 -5.52 -15.68 4.41
CA ALA A 138 -4.90 -15.93 5.70
C ALA A 138 -3.52 -16.58 5.56
N ASN A 139 -3.37 -17.56 4.67
CA ASN A 139 -2.10 -18.19 4.36
C ASN A 139 -1.10 -17.20 3.78
N PHE A 140 -1.52 -16.38 2.79
CA PHE A 140 -0.67 -15.34 2.22
C PHE A 140 -0.14 -14.38 3.30
N VAL A 141 -1.01 -13.91 4.20
CA VAL A 141 -0.62 -13.02 5.31
C VAL A 141 0.40 -13.70 6.24
N ALA A 142 0.17 -14.97 6.59
CA ALA A 142 1.09 -15.73 7.45
C ALA A 142 2.46 -15.92 6.80
N GLU A 143 2.51 -16.29 5.53
CA GLU A 143 3.75 -16.45 4.77
C GLU A 143 4.49 -15.12 4.61
N LEU A 144 3.78 -14.03 4.34
CA LEU A 144 4.37 -12.70 4.22
C LEU A 144 5.00 -12.25 5.54
N ARG A 145 4.32 -12.45 6.67
CA ARG A 145 4.88 -12.19 8.01
C ARG A 145 6.13 -13.00 8.27
N ALA A 146 6.14 -14.29 7.96
CA ALA A 146 7.28 -15.16 8.13
C ALA A 146 8.50 -14.68 7.32
N ARG A 147 8.29 -14.28 6.06
CA ARG A 147 9.34 -13.71 5.20
C ARG A 147 9.89 -12.40 5.73
N MET A 148 9.01 -11.52 6.20
CA MET A 148 9.41 -10.23 6.75
C MET A 148 10.20 -10.36 8.07
N SER A 149 9.99 -11.43 8.83
CA SER A 149 10.70 -11.71 10.10
C SER A 149 12.04 -12.40 9.89
N ALA A 150 12.28 -13.05 8.76
CA ALA A 150 13.50 -13.78 8.45
C ALA A 150 14.62 -12.93 7.84
N GLY A 151 14.35 -11.68 7.49
CA GLY A 151 15.29 -10.69 6.92
C GLY A 151 15.35 -9.43 7.76
#